data_8f02af5619ccb5948fc0cbf1308126a6
#
_entry.id   8f02af5619ccb5948fc0cbf1308126a6
#
_cell.length_a   1.000
_cell.length_b   1.000
_cell.length_c   1.000
_cell.angle_alpha   90.00
_cell.angle_beta   90.00
_cell.angle_gamma   90.00
#
_symmetry.space_group_name_H-M   'P 1'
#
loop_
_entity.id
_entity.type
_entity.pdbx_description
1 polymer ?
#
loop_
_entity_poly.entity_id
_entity_poly.type
_entity_poly.pdbx_seq_one_letter_code
_entity_poly.pdbx_strand_id
1 'polypeptide(L)'
;WKNCAETVKSGSGFLTLPEAGMVKIPPALRSFFPAAPRAIRKLDPAGCSFEVPFYAAGYFTYLVREIPGALIPELATGPETDDAMFNSAPEFRFEGELRNYQREGVQFLQYMCDRNFNVILADEMGLGKTVQLLALLASRKRRNDPPALIVCPASLTDNWAREAARFVPEFRVAAPRDGVKRAEIWRELPNFDLVILSYAAARLSAEKLRHTSFSFLVLDEAQHIKNPGSSNAKNCKNIHARHRLVLTGTPLEN
;
A
#
# COMPACT_ATOMS: atom_id res chain seq x y z
N TRP A 1 0.11 -2.64 30.30
CA TRP A 1 -0.50 -3.12 29.06
C TRP A 1 -1.51 -4.24 29.30
N LYS A 2 -1.17 -5.32 30.04
CA LYS A 2 -2.12 -6.38 30.38
C LYS A 2 -3.37 -5.82 31.05
N ASN A 3 -3.19 -4.98 32.06
CA ASN A 3 -4.29 -4.33 32.80
C ASN A 3 -5.12 -3.43 31.86
N CYS A 4 -4.48 -2.70 30.92
CA CYS A 4 -5.17 -1.89 29.92
C CYS A 4 -6.03 -2.76 28.98
N ALA A 5 -5.47 -3.84 28.46
CA ALA A 5 -6.18 -4.74 27.56
C ALA A 5 -7.37 -5.44 28.25
N GLU A 6 -7.23 -5.83 29.50
CA GLU A 6 -8.30 -6.42 30.31
C GLU A 6 -9.39 -5.40 30.64
N THR A 7 -9.00 -4.16 30.99
CA THR A 7 -9.94 -3.07 31.27
C THR A 7 -10.76 -2.69 30.01
N VAL A 8 -10.13 -2.67 28.83
CA VAL A 8 -10.87 -2.41 27.58
C VAL A 8 -11.79 -3.57 27.21
N LYS A 9 -11.36 -4.82 27.41
CA LYS A 9 -12.22 -6.00 27.20
C LYS A 9 -13.43 -6.03 28.13
N SER A 10 -13.30 -5.51 29.34
CA SER A 10 -14.43 -5.39 30.29
C SER A 10 -15.39 -4.24 29.99
N GLY A 11 -15.12 -3.45 28.90
CA GLY A 11 -15.95 -2.31 28.51
C GLY A 11 -15.74 -1.04 29.34
N SER A 12 -14.79 -1.03 30.29
CA SER A 12 -14.47 0.16 31.08
C SER A 12 -13.82 1.22 30.23
N GLY A 13 -14.26 2.45 30.38
CA GLY A 13 -13.67 3.62 29.73
C GLY A 13 -12.51 4.26 30.50
N PHE A 14 -12.15 3.71 31.65
CA PHE A 14 -11.16 4.27 32.57
C PHE A 14 -10.18 3.19 33.05
N LEU A 15 -8.92 3.57 33.14
CA LEU A 15 -7.83 2.76 33.66
C LEU A 15 -7.35 3.36 34.97
N THR A 16 -7.16 2.53 35.99
CA THR A 16 -6.55 2.96 37.26
C THR A 16 -5.05 2.77 37.20
N LEU A 17 -4.31 3.86 37.33
CA LEU A 17 -2.84 3.87 37.39
C LEU A 17 -2.41 4.12 38.85
N PRO A 18 -1.38 3.41 39.35
CA PRO A 18 -0.94 3.52 40.74
C PRO A 18 -0.60 4.95 41.18
N GLU A 19 -0.02 5.77 40.30
CA GLU A 19 0.45 7.12 40.63
C GLU A 19 -0.45 8.24 40.05
N ALA A 20 -1.29 7.95 39.10
CA ALA A 20 -2.11 8.94 38.35
C ALA A 20 -3.63 8.81 38.64
N GLY A 21 -4.05 7.83 39.45
CA GLY A 21 -5.47 7.60 39.71
C GLY A 21 -6.23 7.05 38.51
N MET A 22 -7.50 7.45 38.35
CA MET A 22 -8.35 7.01 37.23
C MET A 22 -8.08 7.89 35.98
N VAL A 23 -7.56 7.27 34.94
CA VAL A 23 -7.30 7.92 33.65
C VAL A 23 -8.30 7.43 32.61
N LYS A 24 -8.94 8.35 31.89
CA LYS A 24 -9.87 8.03 30.82
C LYS A 24 -9.10 7.46 29.62
N ILE A 25 -9.52 6.30 29.14
CA ILE A 25 -8.94 5.67 27.94
C ILE A 25 -9.46 6.42 26.71
N PRO A 26 -8.59 7.05 25.89
CA PRO A 26 -9.00 7.68 24.64
C PRO A 26 -9.73 6.69 23.72
N PRO A 27 -10.76 7.13 22.96
CA PRO A 27 -11.52 6.25 22.05
C PRO A 27 -10.63 5.49 21.05
N ALA A 28 -9.59 6.14 20.54
CA ALA A 28 -8.61 5.54 19.63
C ALA A 28 -7.89 4.32 20.23
N LEU A 29 -7.60 4.33 21.54
CA LEU A 29 -6.97 3.21 22.23
C LEU A 29 -7.92 2.05 22.50
N ARG A 30 -9.24 2.28 22.55
CA ARG A 30 -10.23 1.20 22.74
C ARG A 30 -10.27 0.25 21.55
N SER A 31 -10.10 0.76 20.31
CA SER A 31 -10.00 -0.07 19.12
C SER A 31 -8.62 -0.74 18.96
N PHE A 32 -7.60 -0.14 19.56
CA PHE A 32 -6.23 -0.61 19.53
C PHE A 32 -5.99 -1.86 20.39
N PHE A 33 -6.47 -1.85 21.63
CA PHE A 33 -6.16 -2.90 22.60
C PHE A 33 -6.58 -4.32 22.20
N PRO A 34 -7.68 -4.56 21.48
CA PRO A 34 -8.02 -5.90 20.98
C PRO A 34 -7.04 -6.44 19.93
N ALA A 35 -6.41 -5.55 19.13
CA ALA A 35 -5.49 -5.93 18.06
C ALA A 35 -4.02 -5.95 18.50
N ALA A 36 -3.65 -5.12 19.49
CA ALA A 36 -2.29 -4.92 19.98
C ALA A 36 -1.56 -6.19 20.42
N PRO A 37 -2.19 -7.16 21.15
CA PRO A 37 -1.48 -8.35 21.66
C PRO A 37 -0.86 -9.21 20.55
N ARG A 38 -1.39 -9.16 19.33
CA ARG A 38 -0.88 -9.92 18.19
C ARG A 38 0.25 -9.23 17.43
N ALA A 39 0.35 -7.91 17.57
CA ALA A 39 1.30 -7.09 16.82
C ALA A 39 2.52 -6.68 17.67
N ILE A 40 2.41 -6.66 19.00
CA ILE A 40 3.52 -6.32 19.90
C ILE A 40 4.47 -7.52 20.00
N ARG A 41 5.73 -7.31 19.59
CA ARG A 41 6.76 -8.36 19.65
C ARG A 41 7.47 -8.42 20.98
N LYS A 42 7.69 -7.28 21.61
CA LYS A 42 8.43 -7.17 22.86
C LYS A 42 7.89 -6.00 23.69
N LEU A 43 7.72 -6.22 24.98
CA LEU A 43 7.40 -5.19 25.95
C LEU A 43 8.62 -5.00 26.86
N ASP A 44 8.99 -3.74 27.08
CA ASP A 44 9.93 -3.40 28.13
C ASP A 44 9.35 -3.86 29.50
N PRO A 45 10.17 -4.46 30.39
CA PRO A 45 9.71 -4.86 31.72
C PRO A 45 9.06 -3.73 32.54
N ALA A 46 9.49 -2.48 32.32
CA ALA A 46 8.90 -1.29 32.96
C ALA A 46 7.55 -0.89 32.32
N GLY A 47 7.14 -1.48 31.19
CA GLY A 47 5.89 -1.20 30.50
C GLY A 47 5.84 0.16 29.77
N CYS A 48 6.97 0.83 29.65
CA CYS A 48 7.07 2.17 29.09
C CYS A 48 7.33 2.18 27.59
N SER A 49 7.84 1.10 27.03
CA SER A 49 8.12 0.96 25.60
C SER A 49 7.71 -0.40 25.06
N PHE A 50 7.48 -0.47 23.76
CA PHE A 50 7.16 -1.73 23.07
C PHE A 50 7.70 -1.73 21.66
N GLU A 51 8.08 -2.91 21.19
CA GLU A 51 8.51 -3.13 19.81
C GLU A 51 7.34 -3.66 18.99
N VAL A 52 7.11 -3.06 17.85
CA VAL A 52 6.15 -3.52 16.85
C VAL A 52 6.87 -3.88 15.55
N PRO A 53 6.33 -4.80 14.75
CA PRO A 53 6.84 -5.03 13.40
C PRO A 53 6.78 -3.72 12.61
N PHE A 54 7.78 -3.52 11.75
CA PHE A 54 7.89 -2.30 10.94
C PHE A 54 6.61 -2.01 10.14
N TYR A 55 5.95 -3.03 9.60
CA TYR A 55 4.68 -2.88 8.87
C TYR A 55 3.52 -2.35 9.73
N ALA A 56 3.60 -2.47 11.04
CA ALA A 56 2.58 -1.98 11.96
C ALA A 56 2.94 -0.60 12.54
N ALA A 57 4.17 -0.11 12.31
CA ALA A 57 4.68 1.11 12.93
C ALA A 57 3.82 2.34 12.62
N GLY A 58 3.40 2.53 11.36
CA GLY A 58 2.55 3.66 10.96
C GLY A 58 1.21 3.68 11.69
N TYR A 59 0.55 2.54 11.82
CA TYR A 59 -0.70 2.42 12.58
C TYR A 59 -0.51 2.74 14.06
N PHE A 60 0.54 2.20 14.66
CA PHE A 60 0.85 2.47 16.08
C PHE A 60 1.22 3.93 16.31
N THR A 61 1.97 4.55 15.41
CA THR A 61 2.28 5.98 15.47
C THR A 61 1.03 6.85 15.45
N TYR A 62 0.11 6.57 14.55
CA TYR A 62 -1.17 7.27 14.49
C TYR A 62 -1.92 7.18 15.83
N LEU A 63 -1.99 5.98 16.40
CA LEU A 63 -2.69 5.75 17.68
C LEU A 63 -2.00 6.45 18.87
N VAL A 64 -0.67 6.46 18.88
CA VAL A 64 0.13 7.02 19.97
C VAL A 64 0.15 8.55 19.95
N ARG A 65 -0.08 9.20 18.79
CA ARG A 65 -0.17 10.68 18.69
C ARG A 65 -1.22 11.30 19.60
N GLU A 66 -2.29 10.56 19.90
CA GLU A 66 -3.37 11.00 20.78
C GLU A 66 -3.02 10.87 22.29
N ILE A 67 -1.85 10.31 22.60
CA ILE A 67 -1.41 10.10 23.99
C ILE A 67 -0.52 11.28 24.42
N PRO A 68 -0.92 12.11 25.38
CA PRO A 68 -0.07 13.17 25.89
C PRO A 68 1.25 12.63 26.45
N GLY A 69 2.36 13.21 26.03
CA GLY A 69 3.70 12.82 26.48
C GLY A 69 4.27 11.57 25.83
N ALA A 70 3.59 10.97 24.86
CA ALA A 70 4.16 9.85 24.09
C ALA A 70 5.31 10.34 23.20
N LEU A 71 6.46 9.67 23.33
CA LEU A 71 7.58 9.87 22.42
C LEU A 71 7.38 9.03 21.16
N ILE A 72 7.19 9.71 20.03
CA ILE A 72 7.07 9.09 18.72
C ILE A 72 8.45 9.13 18.07
N PRO A 73 9.04 7.97 17.69
CA PRO A 73 10.31 8.00 16.97
C PRO A 73 10.20 8.83 15.68
N GLU A 74 11.24 9.56 15.33
CA GLU A 74 11.31 10.39 14.09
C GLU A 74 10.96 9.63 12.81
N LEU A 75 11.26 8.34 12.77
CA LEU A 75 10.88 7.40 11.69
C LEU A 75 9.37 7.27 11.47
N ALA A 76 8.57 7.74 12.41
CA ALA A 76 7.12 7.60 12.42
C ALA A 76 6.39 8.93 12.15
N THR A 77 7.10 10.04 12.02
CA THR A 77 6.51 11.28 11.53
C THR A 77 6.24 11.13 10.03
N GLY A 78 5.03 11.48 9.61
CA GLY A 78 4.68 11.52 8.18
C GLY A 78 5.64 12.41 7.39
N PRO A 79 5.57 12.44 6.08
CA PRO A 79 6.37 13.38 5.33
C PRO A 79 6.03 14.78 5.85
N GLU A 80 7.01 15.45 6.44
CA GLU A 80 6.98 16.89 6.38
C GLU A 80 6.88 17.21 4.89
N THR A 81 6.01 18.13 4.53
CA THR A 81 5.77 18.55 3.14
C THR A 81 7.01 19.26 2.58
N ASP A 82 8.12 18.54 2.59
CA ASP A 82 9.37 19.03 2.08
C ASP A 82 9.43 18.71 0.59
N ASP A 83 9.45 19.72 -0.25
CA ASP A 83 9.68 19.60 -1.72
C ASP A 83 11.00 18.87 -2.03
N ALA A 84 11.84 18.64 -1.05
CA ALA A 84 13.10 17.91 -1.14
C ALA A 84 12.96 16.40 -1.46
N MET A 85 11.78 15.80 -1.33
CA MET A 85 11.57 14.38 -1.67
C MET A 85 11.60 14.08 -3.18
N PHE A 86 11.62 15.10 -4.03
CA PHE A 86 11.79 14.97 -5.47
C PHE A 86 13.27 15.04 -5.93
N ASN A 87 14.23 14.87 -5.02
CA ASN A 87 15.65 15.19 -5.22
C ASN A 87 16.46 14.24 -6.13
N SER A 88 15.92 13.14 -6.64
CA SER A 88 16.51 12.47 -7.80
C SER A 88 15.61 12.70 -9.02
N ALA A 89 16.13 13.36 -10.05
CA ALA A 89 15.38 13.53 -11.28
C ALA A 89 14.78 12.20 -11.73
N PRO A 90 13.47 12.12 -11.95
CA PRO A 90 12.82 10.90 -12.40
C PRO A 90 13.36 10.51 -13.78
N GLU A 91 13.54 9.20 -14.01
CA GLU A 91 13.99 8.70 -15.32
C GLU A 91 12.86 8.67 -16.36
N PHE A 92 11.63 8.75 -15.90
CA PHE A 92 10.44 8.82 -16.74
C PHE A 92 9.65 10.08 -16.44
N ARG A 93 9.21 10.74 -17.49
CA ARG A 93 8.38 11.93 -17.37
C ARG A 93 6.93 11.56 -17.10
N PHE A 94 6.33 12.25 -16.14
CA PHE A 94 4.88 12.26 -15.95
C PHE A 94 4.29 13.46 -16.70
N GLU A 95 3.33 13.22 -17.60
CA GLU A 95 2.65 14.26 -18.36
C GLU A 95 1.26 14.51 -17.79
N GLY A 96 1.11 15.61 -17.06
CA GLY A 96 -0.16 16.02 -16.48
C GLY A 96 0.04 16.92 -15.26
N GLU A 97 -1.05 17.53 -14.84
CA GLU A 97 -1.09 18.33 -13.62
C GLU A 97 -1.86 17.57 -12.54
N LEU A 98 -1.21 17.35 -11.40
CA LEU A 98 -1.84 16.79 -10.22
C LEU A 98 -2.52 17.90 -9.42
N ARG A 99 -3.74 17.66 -8.97
CA ARG A 99 -4.40 18.51 -7.98
C ARG A 99 -3.64 18.40 -6.65
N ASN A 100 -3.81 19.38 -5.75
CA ASN A 100 -3.06 19.41 -4.48
C ASN A 100 -3.20 18.10 -3.70
N TYR A 101 -4.42 17.61 -3.48
CA TYR A 101 -4.64 16.35 -2.77
C TYR A 101 -4.03 15.13 -3.48
N GLN A 102 -3.97 15.12 -4.82
CA GLN A 102 -3.32 14.04 -5.58
C GLN A 102 -1.80 14.10 -5.40
N ARG A 103 -1.23 15.30 -5.36
CA ARG A 103 0.20 15.51 -5.07
C ARG A 103 0.56 15.02 -3.68
N GLU A 104 -0.24 15.36 -2.68
CA GLU A 104 -0.09 14.86 -1.30
C GLU A 104 -0.21 13.33 -1.25
N GLY A 105 -1.17 12.74 -1.98
CA GLY A 105 -1.31 11.30 -2.12
C GLY A 105 -0.09 10.63 -2.73
N VAL A 106 0.49 11.20 -3.80
CA VAL A 106 1.73 10.69 -4.42
C VAL A 106 2.90 10.80 -3.45
N GLN A 107 3.06 11.91 -2.74
CA GLN A 107 4.10 12.09 -1.73
C GLN A 107 3.98 11.05 -0.61
N PHE A 108 2.76 10.81 -0.13
CA PHE A 108 2.49 9.76 0.84
C PHE A 108 2.87 8.36 0.32
N LEU A 109 2.49 8.03 -0.91
CA LEU A 109 2.85 6.76 -1.54
C LEU A 109 4.37 6.60 -1.69
N GLN A 110 5.08 7.66 -2.09
CA GLN A 110 6.55 7.69 -2.16
C GLN A 110 7.18 7.43 -0.79
N TYR A 111 6.72 8.15 0.23
CA TYR A 111 7.16 7.98 1.61
C TYR A 111 6.99 6.54 2.10
N MET A 112 5.86 5.91 1.78
CA MET A 112 5.61 4.52 2.15
C MET A 112 6.51 3.54 1.40
N CYS A 113 6.76 3.79 0.10
CA CYS A 113 7.69 2.99 -0.70
C CYS A 113 9.13 3.07 -0.17
N ASP A 114 9.60 4.26 0.26
CA ASP A 114 10.94 4.44 0.83
C ASP A 114 11.16 3.61 2.08
N ARG A 115 10.08 3.34 2.80
CA ARG A 115 10.08 2.52 4.00
C ARG A 115 9.72 1.06 3.77
N ASN A 116 9.61 0.63 2.50
CA ASN A 116 9.19 -0.71 2.10
C ASN A 116 7.82 -1.13 2.69
N PHE A 117 6.91 -0.18 2.87
CA PHE A 117 5.53 -0.48 3.24
C PHE A 117 4.70 -0.87 2.02
N ASN A 118 3.77 -1.78 2.24
CA ASN A 118 2.67 -2.03 1.31
C ASN A 118 1.52 -1.07 1.64
N VAL A 119 0.83 -0.57 0.61
CA VAL A 119 -0.15 0.50 0.77
C VAL A 119 -1.51 0.09 0.20
N ILE A 120 -2.57 0.52 0.87
CA ILE A 120 -3.94 0.51 0.34
C ILE A 120 -4.33 1.97 0.08
N LEU A 121 -4.53 2.32 -1.19
CA LEU A 121 -5.07 3.62 -1.59
C LEU A 121 -6.59 3.47 -1.70
N ALA A 122 -7.29 4.00 -0.71
CA ALA A 122 -8.71 3.82 -0.50
C ALA A 122 -9.53 5.10 -0.78
N ASP A 123 -9.06 5.92 -1.69
CA ASP A 123 -9.77 7.12 -2.12
C ASP A 123 -11.12 6.77 -2.73
N GLU A 124 -12.08 7.67 -2.63
CA GLU A 124 -13.38 7.52 -3.31
C GLU A 124 -13.21 7.37 -4.83
N MET A 125 -14.21 6.80 -5.47
CA MET A 125 -14.24 6.68 -6.93
C MET A 125 -14.18 8.07 -7.59
N GLY A 126 -13.39 8.20 -8.66
CA GLY A 126 -13.27 9.47 -9.39
C GLY A 126 -12.21 10.44 -8.87
N LEU A 127 -11.58 10.20 -7.70
CA LEU A 127 -10.53 11.07 -7.17
C LEU A 127 -9.16 10.88 -7.84
N GLY A 128 -9.08 10.06 -8.89
CA GLY A 128 -7.87 9.93 -9.69
C GLY A 128 -6.80 9.02 -9.09
N LYS A 129 -7.20 7.89 -8.47
CA LYS A 129 -6.26 6.85 -8.02
C LYS A 129 -5.28 6.42 -9.12
N THR A 130 -5.80 6.25 -10.34
CA THR A 130 -5.01 5.88 -11.52
C THR A 130 -3.89 6.89 -11.80
N VAL A 131 -4.22 8.18 -11.82
CA VAL A 131 -3.24 9.24 -12.11
C VAL A 131 -2.21 9.38 -11.00
N GLN A 132 -2.60 9.26 -9.74
CA GLN A 132 -1.68 9.25 -8.60
C GLN A 132 -0.69 8.08 -8.71
N LEU A 133 -1.19 6.89 -9.05
CA LEU A 133 -0.34 5.72 -9.21
C LEU A 133 0.63 5.87 -10.39
N LEU A 134 0.17 6.34 -11.55
CA LEU A 134 1.04 6.55 -12.70
C LEU A 134 2.12 7.60 -12.41
N ALA A 135 1.79 8.66 -11.67
CA ALA A 135 2.76 9.64 -11.19
C ALA A 135 3.79 9.01 -10.23
N LEU A 136 3.36 8.16 -9.31
CA LEU A 136 4.25 7.39 -8.45
C LEU A 136 5.19 6.51 -9.27
N LEU A 137 4.66 5.73 -10.23
CA LEU A 137 5.47 4.86 -11.08
C LEU A 137 6.50 5.66 -11.89
N ALA A 138 6.10 6.79 -12.49
CA ALA A 138 7.01 7.66 -13.23
C ALA A 138 8.15 8.18 -12.35
N SER A 139 7.85 8.56 -11.10
CA SER A 139 8.84 9.12 -10.19
C SER A 139 9.80 8.08 -9.59
N ARG A 140 9.38 6.82 -9.49
CA ARG A 140 10.11 5.79 -8.72
C ARG A 140 10.73 4.69 -9.58
N LYS A 141 10.12 4.37 -10.73
CA LYS A 141 10.64 3.33 -11.61
C LYS A 141 11.90 3.81 -12.33
N ARG A 142 12.89 2.93 -12.42
CA ARG A 142 14.11 3.12 -13.21
C ARG A 142 14.05 2.28 -14.48
N ARG A 143 14.78 2.69 -15.52
CA ARG A 143 14.78 1.99 -16.84
C ARG A 143 15.25 0.55 -16.74
N ASN A 144 16.16 0.26 -15.81
CA ASN A 144 16.71 -1.08 -15.59
C ASN A 144 15.94 -1.89 -14.51
N ASP A 145 14.90 -1.32 -13.92
CA ASP A 145 14.06 -2.06 -12.98
C ASP A 145 13.20 -3.08 -13.72
N PRO A 146 12.84 -4.21 -13.08
CA PRO A 146 11.80 -5.10 -13.58
C PRO A 146 10.50 -4.31 -13.86
N PRO A 147 9.65 -4.77 -14.78
CA PRO A 147 8.39 -4.08 -15.09
C PRO A 147 7.52 -3.92 -13.83
N ALA A 148 6.66 -2.92 -13.84
CA ALA A 148 5.53 -2.85 -12.93
C ALA A 148 4.39 -3.73 -13.46
N LEU A 149 3.62 -4.37 -12.57
CA LEU A 149 2.45 -5.17 -12.91
C LEU A 149 1.19 -4.57 -12.30
N ILE A 150 0.21 -4.28 -13.13
CA ILE A 150 -1.15 -3.93 -12.72
C ILE A 150 -2.06 -5.14 -12.97
N VAL A 151 -2.80 -5.56 -11.95
CA VAL A 151 -3.87 -6.55 -12.07
C VAL A 151 -5.19 -5.87 -11.75
N CYS A 152 -6.11 -5.86 -12.71
CA CYS A 152 -7.37 -5.14 -12.63
C CYS A 152 -8.53 -5.96 -13.19
N PRO A 153 -9.81 -5.54 -13.05
CA PRO A 153 -10.93 -6.09 -13.82
C PRO A 153 -10.68 -6.00 -15.32
N ALA A 154 -11.18 -7.00 -16.09
CA ALA A 154 -10.98 -7.03 -17.54
C ALA A 154 -11.53 -5.77 -18.25
N SER A 155 -12.63 -5.20 -17.73
CA SER A 155 -13.21 -3.95 -18.24
C SER A 155 -12.33 -2.73 -18.07
N LEU A 156 -11.33 -2.77 -17.19
CA LEU A 156 -10.44 -1.64 -16.90
C LEU A 156 -9.09 -1.73 -17.59
N THR A 157 -8.74 -2.86 -18.22
CA THR A 157 -7.43 -3.04 -18.86
C THR A 157 -7.17 -1.99 -19.95
N ASP A 158 -8.15 -1.72 -20.81
CA ASP A 158 -8.02 -0.71 -21.87
C ASP A 158 -8.00 0.72 -21.30
N ASN A 159 -8.69 0.96 -20.20
CA ASN A 159 -8.64 2.25 -19.52
C ASN A 159 -7.23 2.50 -18.95
N TRP A 160 -6.66 1.53 -18.25
CA TRP A 160 -5.31 1.60 -17.73
C TRP A 160 -4.28 1.84 -18.83
N ALA A 161 -4.40 1.15 -19.97
CA ALA A 161 -3.51 1.33 -21.10
C ALA A 161 -3.61 2.75 -21.72
N ARG A 162 -4.83 3.31 -21.84
CA ARG A 162 -5.04 4.68 -22.32
C ARG A 162 -4.51 5.73 -21.36
N GLU A 163 -4.77 5.56 -20.07
CA GLU A 163 -4.27 6.47 -19.03
C GLU A 163 -2.74 6.44 -18.97
N ALA A 164 -2.13 5.25 -19.07
CA ALA A 164 -0.68 5.13 -19.15
C ALA A 164 -0.10 5.82 -20.38
N ALA A 165 -0.69 5.63 -21.57
CA ALA A 165 -0.25 6.30 -22.80
C ALA A 165 -0.39 7.83 -22.71
N ARG A 166 -1.35 8.34 -21.92
CA ARG A 166 -1.57 9.77 -21.72
C ARG A 166 -0.60 10.38 -20.72
N PHE A 167 -0.40 9.73 -19.57
CA PHE A 167 0.30 10.34 -18.43
C PHE A 167 1.77 9.91 -18.31
N VAL A 168 2.12 8.76 -18.87
CA VAL A 168 3.49 8.23 -18.88
C VAL A 168 3.85 7.70 -20.28
N PRO A 169 3.85 8.56 -21.32
CA PRO A 169 3.99 8.14 -22.72
C PRO A 169 5.33 7.45 -23.01
N GLU A 170 6.33 7.67 -22.19
CA GLU A 170 7.64 7.00 -22.33
C GLU A 170 7.62 5.54 -21.85
N PHE A 171 6.57 5.10 -21.14
CA PHE A 171 6.48 3.70 -20.70
C PHE A 171 6.15 2.78 -21.87
N ARG A 172 6.92 1.73 -22.03
CA ARG A 172 6.61 0.60 -22.91
C ARG A 172 5.58 -0.28 -22.19
N VAL A 173 4.31 -0.13 -22.60
CA VAL A 173 3.17 -0.75 -21.93
C VAL A 173 2.74 -2.00 -22.67
N ALA A 174 2.58 -3.12 -21.96
CA ALA A 174 1.98 -4.36 -22.44
C ALA A 174 0.61 -4.58 -21.81
N ALA A 175 -0.44 -4.64 -22.61
CA ALA A 175 -1.81 -4.96 -22.21
C ALA A 175 -2.41 -6.03 -23.13
N PRO A 176 -2.09 -7.32 -22.94
CA PRO A 176 -2.51 -8.37 -23.85
C PRO A 176 -4.00 -8.65 -23.72
N ARG A 177 -4.70 -8.69 -24.85
CA ARG A 177 -6.13 -9.01 -24.93
C ARG A 177 -6.42 -10.51 -25.09
N ASP A 178 -5.44 -11.26 -25.55
CA ASP A 178 -5.58 -12.69 -25.84
C ASP A 178 -4.40 -13.53 -25.38
N GLY A 179 -4.51 -14.85 -25.51
CA GLY A 179 -3.50 -15.79 -25.05
C GLY A 179 -2.22 -15.78 -25.85
N VAL A 180 -2.27 -15.50 -27.16
CA VAL A 180 -1.10 -15.47 -28.04
C VAL A 180 -0.22 -14.27 -27.69
N LYS A 181 -0.80 -13.07 -27.68
CA LYS A 181 -0.11 -11.83 -27.26
C LYS A 181 0.45 -11.94 -25.85
N ARG A 182 -0.28 -12.59 -24.94
CA ARG A 182 0.21 -12.83 -23.59
C ARG A 182 1.46 -13.72 -23.58
N ALA A 183 1.53 -14.77 -24.44
CA ALA A 183 2.70 -15.62 -24.53
C ALA A 183 3.94 -14.87 -25.10
N GLU A 184 3.73 -13.93 -26.01
CA GLU A 184 4.77 -13.06 -26.55
C GLU A 184 5.35 -12.13 -25.48
N ILE A 185 4.49 -11.51 -24.65
CA ILE A 185 4.93 -10.63 -23.57
C ILE A 185 5.88 -11.34 -22.60
N TRP A 186 5.66 -12.60 -22.28
CA TRP A 186 6.54 -13.33 -21.38
C TRP A 186 7.93 -13.59 -21.96
N ARG A 187 8.09 -13.61 -23.29
CA ARG A 187 9.40 -13.72 -23.95
C ARG A 187 10.16 -12.40 -23.95
N GLU A 188 9.43 -11.29 -24.05
CA GLU A 188 9.96 -9.95 -24.17
C GLU A 188 9.79 -9.10 -22.91
N LEU A 189 9.51 -9.73 -21.78
CA LEU A 189 9.15 -9.04 -20.54
C LEU A 189 10.13 -7.94 -20.13
N PRO A 190 11.46 -8.12 -20.25
CA PRO A 190 12.42 -7.06 -19.91
C PRO A 190 12.29 -5.80 -20.79
N ASN A 191 11.63 -5.90 -21.94
CA ASN A 191 11.40 -4.76 -22.84
C ASN A 191 10.25 -3.86 -22.40
N PHE A 192 9.47 -4.26 -21.40
CA PHE A 192 8.32 -3.51 -20.92
C PHE A 192 8.60 -2.80 -19.59
N ASP A 193 8.02 -1.62 -19.43
CA ASP A 193 8.06 -0.86 -18.19
C ASP A 193 6.82 -1.11 -17.34
N LEU A 194 5.69 -1.40 -18.00
CA LEU A 194 4.40 -1.66 -17.37
C LEU A 194 3.68 -2.81 -18.07
N VAL A 195 3.22 -3.79 -17.29
CA VAL A 195 2.35 -4.88 -17.75
C VAL A 195 0.99 -4.75 -17.07
N ILE A 196 -0.08 -4.80 -17.86
CA ILE A 196 -1.45 -4.71 -17.39
C ILE A 196 -2.17 -6.04 -17.70
N LEU A 197 -2.63 -6.73 -16.68
CA LEU A 197 -3.34 -8.00 -16.82
C LEU A 197 -4.71 -7.93 -16.14
N SER A 198 -5.69 -8.60 -16.73
CA SER A 198 -6.92 -8.88 -15.98
C SER A 198 -6.67 -9.95 -14.91
N TYR A 199 -7.50 -10.00 -13.85
CA TYR A 199 -7.45 -11.08 -12.84
C TYR A 199 -7.50 -12.48 -13.48
N ALA A 200 -8.31 -12.66 -14.53
CA ALA A 200 -8.38 -13.90 -15.28
C ALA A 200 -7.07 -14.21 -16.02
N ALA A 201 -6.49 -13.21 -16.70
CA ALA A 201 -5.22 -13.35 -17.41
C ALA A 201 -4.06 -13.64 -16.43
N ALA A 202 -4.03 -12.96 -15.28
CA ALA A 202 -3.05 -13.21 -14.22
C ALA A 202 -3.16 -14.65 -13.70
N ARG A 203 -4.38 -15.15 -13.48
CA ARG A 203 -4.60 -16.56 -13.07
C ARG A 203 -4.09 -17.54 -14.10
N LEU A 204 -4.37 -17.32 -15.39
CA LEU A 204 -3.88 -18.15 -16.47
C LEU A 204 -2.35 -18.09 -16.65
N SER A 205 -1.71 -17.08 -16.11
CA SER A 205 -0.26 -16.88 -16.12
C SER A 205 0.40 -17.16 -14.78
N ALA A 206 -0.28 -17.81 -13.84
CA ALA A 206 0.13 -17.97 -12.44
C ALA A 206 1.56 -18.50 -12.28
N GLU A 207 1.92 -19.51 -13.07
CA GLU A 207 3.26 -20.11 -13.04
C GLU A 207 4.34 -19.11 -13.46
N LYS A 208 4.11 -18.40 -14.57
CA LYS A 208 5.05 -17.36 -15.05
C LYS A 208 5.20 -16.23 -14.04
N LEU A 209 4.09 -15.75 -13.47
CA LEU A 209 4.07 -14.70 -12.46
C LEU A 209 4.83 -15.10 -11.19
N ARG A 210 4.77 -16.36 -10.79
CA ARG A 210 5.48 -16.86 -9.61
C ARG A 210 7.01 -16.82 -9.77
N HIS A 211 7.49 -17.01 -10.98
CA HIS A 211 8.93 -17.02 -11.30
C HIS A 211 9.45 -15.67 -11.82
N THR A 212 8.62 -14.64 -11.78
CA THR A 212 8.95 -13.30 -12.27
C THR A 212 8.94 -12.31 -11.11
N SER A 213 9.96 -11.46 -11.07
CA SER A 213 10.02 -10.34 -10.13
C SER A 213 9.54 -9.05 -10.81
N PHE A 214 8.78 -8.26 -10.07
CA PHE A 214 8.27 -6.96 -10.50
C PHE A 214 8.78 -5.83 -9.61
N SER A 215 8.91 -4.62 -10.14
CA SER A 215 9.20 -3.43 -9.34
C SER A 215 8.01 -3.07 -8.46
N PHE A 216 6.82 -3.09 -9.05
CA PHE A 216 5.55 -2.82 -8.38
C PHE A 216 4.52 -3.90 -8.73
N LEU A 217 3.70 -4.29 -7.78
CA LEU A 217 2.45 -5.02 -7.98
C LEU A 217 1.30 -4.13 -7.51
N VAL A 218 0.40 -3.81 -8.43
CA VAL A 218 -0.79 -3.02 -8.16
C VAL A 218 -2.01 -3.89 -8.37
N LEU A 219 -2.87 -3.96 -7.38
CA LEU A 219 -4.14 -4.69 -7.44
C LEU A 219 -5.28 -3.67 -7.42
N ASP A 220 -5.91 -3.47 -8.56
CA ASP A 220 -7.02 -2.53 -8.70
C ASP A 220 -8.36 -3.26 -8.46
N GLU A 221 -9.33 -2.56 -7.87
CA GLU A 221 -10.62 -3.08 -7.46
C GLU A 221 -10.44 -4.35 -6.59
N ALA A 222 -9.78 -4.18 -5.45
CA ALA A 222 -9.31 -5.29 -4.61
C ALA A 222 -10.43 -6.18 -4.03
N GLN A 223 -11.71 -5.82 -4.18
CA GLN A 223 -12.82 -6.70 -3.86
C GLN A 223 -12.72 -8.05 -4.61
N HIS A 224 -12.04 -8.10 -5.76
CA HIS A 224 -11.79 -9.34 -6.50
C HIS A 224 -10.88 -10.35 -5.78
N ILE A 225 -10.16 -9.92 -4.75
CA ILE A 225 -9.28 -10.74 -3.90
C ILE A 225 -9.72 -10.76 -2.44
N LYS A 226 -10.88 -10.23 -2.09
CA LYS A 226 -11.43 -10.14 -0.73
C LYS A 226 -11.47 -11.52 -0.04
N ASN A 227 -11.88 -12.56 -0.77
CA ASN A 227 -11.87 -13.92 -0.24
C ASN A 227 -10.45 -14.51 -0.32
N PRO A 228 -9.75 -14.73 0.83
CA PRO A 228 -8.39 -15.27 0.86
C PRO A 228 -8.26 -16.65 0.25
N GLY A 229 -9.35 -17.44 0.24
CA GLY A 229 -9.42 -18.78 -0.35
C GLY A 229 -9.57 -18.79 -1.87
N SER A 230 -9.94 -17.66 -2.48
CA SER A 230 -10.14 -17.58 -3.92
C SER A 230 -8.85 -17.81 -4.72
N SER A 231 -8.99 -18.33 -5.93
CA SER A 231 -7.84 -18.53 -6.83
C SER A 231 -7.14 -17.22 -7.18
N ASN A 232 -7.89 -16.10 -7.31
CA ASN A 232 -7.33 -14.79 -7.54
C ASN A 232 -6.45 -14.34 -6.37
N ALA A 233 -6.96 -14.45 -5.14
CA ALA A 233 -6.21 -14.03 -3.95
C ALA A 233 -4.93 -14.86 -3.76
N LYS A 234 -5.03 -16.20 -3.90
CA LYS A 234 -3.88 -17.11 -3.80
C LYS A 234 -2.83 -16.77 -4.86
N ASN A 235 -3.26 -16.51 -6.09
CA ASN A 235 -2.35 -16.17 -7.18
C ASN A 235 -1.65 -14.83 -6.90
N CYS A 236 -2.40 -13.76 -6.59
CA CYS A 236 -1.83 -12.44 -6.32
C CYS A 236 -0.85 -12.44 -5.14
N LYS A 237 -1.08 -13.26 -4.12
CA LYS A 237 -0.15 -13.40 -2.98
C LYS A 237 1.21 -13.98 -3.38
N ASN A 238 1.26 -14.83 -4.39
CA ASN A 238 2.47 -15.53 -4.82
C ASN A 238 3.30 -14.74 -5.87
N ILE A 239 2.86 -13.56 -6.28
CA ILE A 239 3.62 -12.71 -7.20
C ILE A 239 4.72 -12.00 -6.41
N HIS A 240 5.95 -12.05 -6.89
CA HIS A 240 7.08 -11.33 -6.28
C HIS A 240 7.15 -9.89 -6.78
N ALA A 241 7.10 -8.93 -5.87
CA ALA A 241 7.25 -7.51 -6.19
C ALA A 241 7.95 -6.76 -5.06
N ARG A 242 8.74 -5.74 -5.43
CA ARG A 242 9.41 -4.89 -4.45
C ARG A 242 8.41 -4.07 -3.64
N HIS A 243 7.41 -3.50 -4.30
CA HIS A 243 6.35 -2.73 -3.67
C HIS A 243 4.98 -3.29 -4.06
N ARG A 244 4.04 -3.32 -3.11
CA ARG A 244 2.68 -3.78 -3.34
C ARG A 244 1.70 -2.69 -2.99
N LEU A 245 0.81 -2.37 -3.90
CA LEU A 245 -0.25 -1.40 -3.72
C LEU A 245 -1.60 -2.03 -4.06
N VAL A 246 -2.59 -1.64 -3.29
CA VAL A 246 -3.98 -2.06 -3.48
C VAL A 246 -4.81 -0.81 -3.69
N LEU A 247 -5.59 -0.77 -4.76
CA LEU A 247 -6.53 0.30 -5.04
C LEU A 247 -7.95 -0.21 -4.79
N THR A 248 -8.75 0.55 -4.08
CA THR A 248 -10.16 0.22 -3.86
C THR A 248 -10.97 1.48 -3.57
N GLY A 249 -12.23 1.49 -3.99
CA GLY A 249 -13.18 2.52 -3.57
C GLY A 249 -13.95 2.14 -2.31
N THR A 250 -13.87 0.88 -1.87
CA THR A 250 -14.68 0.31 -0.78
C THR A 250 -13.82 -0.49 0.20
N PRO A 251 -12.90 0.16 0.96
CA PRO A 251 -11.94 -0.56 1.81
C PRO A 251 -12.59 -1.29 3.00
N LEU A 252 -13.77 -0.88 3.42
CA LEU A 252 -14.44 -1.32 4.65
C LEU A 252 -15.73 -2.11 4.41
N GLU A 253 -16.07 -2.46 3.18
CA GLU A 253 -17.17 -3.39 2.96
C GLU A 253 -16.79 -4.80 3.43
N ASN A 254 -17.51 -5.29 4.42
CA ASN A 254 -17.41 -6.53 5.21
C ASN A 254 -16.84 -7.77 4.51
#